data_d6a64eae72af27f129e2b088699bd63e
#
_entry.id   d6a64eae72af27f129e2b088699bd63e
#
_cell.length_a   1.000
_cell.length_b   1.000
_cell.length_c   1.000
_cell.angle_alpha   90.00
_cell.angle_beta   90.00
_cell.angle_gamma   90.00
#
_symmetry.space_group_name_H-M   'P 1'
#
loop_
_entity.id
_entity.type
_entity.pdbx_description
1 polymer ?
#
loop_
_entity_poly.entity_id
_entity_poly.type
_entity_poly.pdbx_seq_one_letter_code
_entity_poly.pdbx_strand_id
1 'polypeptide(L)'
;MILRLKYYVIILIVLLSCEGPFFEIPPEPDTTAPLVEITNPADQGVLSDSVLVTIYASDNDAIKTVQLYINDSLVLDSAEAPYQYFWNTLDYAEDQFHYLRARAVDFANNDNQTSPVRVIVDNNDNIKPTGSLLYPFSGQTLNGVITIIADASDNDSLSSVVFFINGDSVGVKTAPPFSYDWNTALEFDDYAYVISLKV
;
A
#
# COMPACT_ATOMS: atom_id res chain seq x y z
N MET A 1 45.71 -98.01 28.77
CA MET A 1 45.07 -97.14 27.76
C MET A 1 44.59 -95.94 28.50
N ILE A 2 45.37 -94.81 28.45
CA ILE A 2 45.13 -93.63 29.24
C ILE A 2 44.47 -92.58 28.40
N LEU A 3 43.22 -92.28 28.75
CA LEU A 3 42.43 -91.27 28.08
C LEU A 3 42.85 -89.85 28.56
N ARG A 4 43.44 -89.07 27.72
CA ARG A 4 43.76 -87.65 28.03
C ARG A 4 42.55 -86.79 27.76
N LEU A 5 41.98 -86.20 28.82
CA LEU A 5 40.91 -85.27 28.76
C LEU A 5 41.53 -83.89 28.49
N LYS A 6 41.23 -83.27 27.33
CA LYS A 6 41.64 -81.92 27.01
C LYS A 6 40.60 -80.91 27.57
N TYR A 7 40.99 -80.11 28.50
CA TYR A 7 40.18 -78.99 28.96
C TYR A 7 40.32 -77.82 27.96
N TYR A 8 39.24 -77.48 27.33
CA TYR A 8 39.16 -76.23 26.60
C TYR A 8 38.71 -75.16 27.56
N VAL A 9 39.60 -74.18 27.86
CA VAL A 9 39.25 -72.95 28.54
C VAL A 9 38.63 -72.01 27.53
N ILE A 10 37.31 -71.82 27.63
CA ILE A 10 36.62 -70.78 26.87
C ILE A 10 36.80 -69.49 27.64
N ILE A 11 37.67 -68.63 27.11
CA ILE A 11 37.78 -67.19 27.61
C ILE A 11 36.60 -66.43 27.01
N LEU A 12 35.57 -66.20 27.82
CA LEU A 12 34.49 -65.25 27.47
C LEU A 12 35.00 -63.86 27.61
N ILE A 13 35.35 -63.22 26.53
CA ILE A 13 35.68 -61.77 26.52
C ILE A 13 34.36 -61.05 26.60
N VAL A 14 33.96 -60.57 27.76
CA VAL A 14 32.87 -59.63 27.92
C VAL A 14 33.43 -58.25 27.53
N LEU A 15 33.06 -57.82 26.30
CA LEU A 15 33.23 -56.44 25.89
C LEU A 15 32.22 -55.60 26.68
N LEU A 16 32.63 -55.03 27.78
CA LEU A 16 31.91 -53.91 28.39
C LEU A 16 32.07 -52.73 27.42
N SER A 17 31.02 -52.47 26.63
CA SER A 17 30.89 -51.20 25.96
C SER A 17 30.68 -50.15 27.05
N CYS A 18 31.70 -49.43 27.39
CA CYS A 18 31.61 -48.24 28.20
C CYS A 18 30.94 -47.16 27.30
N GLU A 19 29.63 -47.15 27.26
CA GLU A 19 28.89 -45.98 26.78
C GLU A 19 29.07 -44.94 27.84
N GLY A 20 30.13 -44.14 27.69
CA GLY A 20 30.27 -42.88 28.46
C GLY A 20 29.06 -41.99 28.18
N PRO A 21 28.66 -41.14 29.13
CA PRO A 21 27.60 -40.22 28.88
C PRO A 21 27.95 -39.43 27.61
N PHE A 22 27.06 -39.48 26.58
CA PHE A 22 27.17 -38.61 25.42
C PHE A 22 27.20 -37.20 25.95
N PHE A 23 28.33 -36.56 25.86
CA PHE A 23 28.45 -35.10 26.12
C PHE A 23 27.83 -34.42 24.90
N GLU A 24 26.53 -34.18 24.97
CA GLU A 24 25.89 -33.27 24.01
C GLU A 24 26.50 -31.90 24.17
N ILE A 25 27.26 -31.49 23.18
CA ILE A 25 27.74 -30.10 23.11
C ILE A 25 26.47 -29.27 22.89
N PRO A 26 26.13 -28.36 23.82
CA PRO A 26 24.97 -27.49 23.61
C PRO A 26 25.11 -26.80 22.25
N PRO A 27 24.01 -26.64 21.49
CA PRO A 27 24.07 -25.87 20.26
C PRO A 27 24.62 -24.47 20.54
N GLU A 28 25.42 -23.98 19.61
CA GLU A 28 25.90 -22.60 19.72
C GLU A 28 24.70 -21.65 19.78
N PRO A 29 24.75 -20.63 20.65
CA PRO A 29 23.65 -19.67 20.71
C PRO A 29 23.55 -18.91 19.39
N ASP A 30 22.32 -18.71 18.93
CA ASP A 30 22.06 -17.90 17.75
C ASP A 30 22.46 -16.42 18.01
N THR A 31 23.22 -15.86 17.11
CA THR A 31 23.72 -14.47 17.13
C THR A 31 23.36 -13.70 15.87
N THR A 32 22.57 -14.31 14.98
CA THR A 32 22.15 -13.73 13.72
C THR A 32 20.91 -12.88 13.94
N ALA A 33 20.95 -11.63 13.54
CA ALA A 33 19.78 -10.76 13.64
C ALA A 33 18.83 -11.01 12.44
N PRO A 34 17.50 -10.89 12.65
CA PRO A 34 16.50 -11.05 11.59
C PRO A 34 16.69 -10.08 10.43
N LEU A 35 16.30 -10.52 9.22
CA LEU A 35 16.01 -9.63 8.11
C LEU A 35 14.60 -9.08 8.28
N VAL A 36 14.42 -7.76 8.11
CA VAL A 36 13.11 -7.11 8.15
C VAL A 36 13.03 -6.00 7.11
N GLU A 37 11.88 -5.92 6.43
CA GLU A 37 11.61 -4.94 5.37
C GLU A 37 10.14 -4.54 5.36
N ILE A 38 9.82 -3.26 5.15
CA ILE A 38 8.48 -2.80 4.81
C ILE A 38 8.35 -2.90 3.28
N THR A 39 7.49 -3.81 2.81
CA THR A 39 7.29 -4.05 1.37
C THR A 39 6.17 -3.18 0.78
N ASN A 40 5.29 -2.66 1.62
CA ASN A 40 4.27 -1.66 1.30
C ASN A 40 3.95 -0.82 2.54
N PRO A 41 3.85 0.52 2.43
CA PRO A 41 3.99 1.34 1.23
C PRO A 41 5.46 1.51 0.80
N ALA A 42 5.66 1.99 -0.45
CA ALA A 42 6.97 2.37 -0.93
C ALA A 42 7.42 3.70 -0.29
N ASP A 43 8.75 3.89 -0.18
CA ASP A 43 9.31 5.17 0.27
C ASP A 43 8.90 6.31 -0.67
N GLN A 44 8.58 7.48 -0.10
CA GLN A 44 8.08 8.67 -0.79
C GLN A 44 6.69 8.50 -1.43
N GLY A 45 5.93 7.49 -1.04
CA GLY A 45 4.54 7.32 -1.47
C GLY A 45 3.62 8.43 -0.96
N VAL A 46 2.59 8.75 -1.75
CA VAL A 46 1.45 9.56 -1.31
C VAL A 46 0.31 8.60 -1.00
N LEU A 47 -0.29 8.72 0.17
CA LEU A 47 -1.25 7.76 0.70
C LEU A 47 -2.54 8.47 1.12
N SER A 48 -3.68 7.82 0.87
CA SER A 48 -5.00 8.28 1.30
C SER A 48 -5.84 7.13 1.84
N ASP A 49 -6.87 7.45 2.59
CA ASP A 49 -7.87 6.53 3.14
C ASP A 49 -7.27 5.42 4.03
N SER A 50 -7.44 4.17 3.62
CA SER A 50 -6.94 2.99 4.33
C SER A 50 -5.87 2.29 3.53
N VAL A 51 -4.67 2.20 4.07
CA VAL A 51 -3.51 1.60 3.42
C VAL A 51 -3.13 0.31 4.13
N LEU A 52 -2.95 -0.77 3.37
CA LEU A 52 -2.39 -2.01 3.91
C LEU A 52 -0.87 -1.89 4.00
N VAL A 53 -0.33 -1.75 5.21
CA VAL A 53 1.11 -1.86 5.46
C VAL A 53 1.47 -3.33 5.51
N THR A 54 2.49 -3.73 4.73
CA THR A 54 2.97 -5.12 4.68
C THR A 54 4.45 -5.17 5.03
N ILE A 55 4.81 -6.08 5.92
CA ILE A 55 6.17 -6.27 6.40
C ILE A 55 6.60 -7.70 6.05
N TYR A 56 7.79 -7.82 5.52
CA TYR A 56 8.50 -9.09 5.39
C TYR A 56 9.53 -9.20 6.52
N ALA A 57 9.55 -10.36 7.18
CA ALA A 57 10.59 -10.69 8.14
C ALA A 57 10.99 -12.16 8.01
N SER A 58 12.29 -12.45 8.15
CA SER A 58 12.83 -13.81 8.13
C SER A 58 14.10 -13.90 8.98
N ASP A 59 14.36 -15.10 9.50
CA ASP A 59 15.55 -15.40 10.29
C ASP A 59 16.07 -16.81 9.99
N ASN A 60 17.29 -17.13 10.44
CA ASN A 60 17.88 -18.46 10.30
C ASN A 60 17.25 -19.50 11.26
N ASP A 61 16.66 -19.06 12.36
CA ASP A 61 15.92 -19.93 13.29
C ASP A 61 14.43 -19.58 13.25
N ALA A 62 13.97 -18.61 14.04
CA ALA A 62 12.58 -18.22 14.04
C ALA A 62 12.37 -16.78 14.52
N ILE A 63 11.40 -16.08 13.91
CA ILE A 63 10.94 -14.76 14.37
C ILE A 63 10.08 -14.92 15.62
N LYS A 64 10.41 -14.19 16.66
CA LYS A 64 9.65 -14.10 17.92
C LYS A 64 8.54 -13.07 17.81
N THR A 65 8.84 -11.88 17.25
CA THR A 65 7.85 -10.83 17.04
C THR A 65 8.31 -9.83 15.99
N VAL A 66 7.32 -9.25 15.29
CA VAL A 66 7.50 -8.11 14.39
C VAL A 66 6.65 -6.95 14.87
N GLN A 67 7.27 -5.79 14.99
CA GLN A 67 6.68 -4.55 15.46
C GLN A 67 6.66 -3.52 14.34
N LEU A 68 5.55 -2.76 14.22
CA LEU A 68 5.44 -1.60 13.34
C LEU A 68 5.26 -0.34 14.18
N TYR A 69 6.01 0.68 13.84
CA TYR A 69 5.92 2.02 14.40
C TYR A 69 5.54 3.02 13.30
N ILE A 70 4.59 3.89 13.59
CA ILE A 70 4.24 5.05 12.77
C ILE A 70 4.46 6.30 13.62
N ASN A 71 5.33 7.20 13.15
CA ASN A 71 5.76 8.39 13.91
C ASN A 71 6.20 8.05 15.34
N ASP A 72 7.02 7.00 15.46
CA ASP A 72 7.54 6.45 16.72
C ASP A 72 6.48 5.82 17.66
N SER A 73 5.20 5.81 17.27
CA SER A 73 4.13 5.14 18.01
C SER A 73 4.00 3.68 17.56
N LEU A 74 4.02 2.73 18.49
CA LEU A 74 3.81 1.31 18.21
C LEU A 74 2.35 1.07 17.81
N VAL A 75 2.12 0.55 16.58
CA VAL A 75 0.78 0.27 16.04
C VAL A 75 0.52 -1.20 15.77
N LEU A 76 1.59 -2.01 15.66
CA LEU A 76 1.50 -3.47 15.51
C LEU A 76 2.59 -4.13 16.34
N ASP A 77 2.24 -5.21 17.06
CA ASP A 77 3.15 -6.17 17.66
C ASP A 77 2.58 -7.57 17.41
N SER A 78 3.20 -8.34 16.52
CA SER A 78 2.68 -9.63 16.04
C SER A 78 3.76 -10.70 16.08
N ALA A 79 3.40 -11.86 16.65
CA ALA A 79 4.25 -13.05 16.67
C ALA A 79 4.04 -13.98 15.45
N GLU A 80 3.02 -13.73 14.65
CA GLU A 80 2.65 -14.63 13.54
C GLU A 80 2.51 -13.87 12.22
N ALA A 81 3.01 -14.46 11.15
CA ALA A 81 2.78 -13.97 9.77
C ALA A 81 1.36 -14.31 9.30
N PRO A 82 0.79 -13.52 8.36
CA PRO A 82 1.41 -12.39 7.69
C PRO A 82 1.47 -11.13 8.57
N TYR A 83 2.60 -10.42 8.56
CA TYR A 83 2.78 -9.18 9.30
C TYR A 83 2.18 -8.02 8.50
N GLN A 84 0.92 -7.69 8.81
CA GLN A 84 0.12 -6.73 8.07
C GLN A 84 -0.64 -5.82 9.04
N TYR A 85 -0.77 -4.54 8.67
CA TYR A 85 -1.51 -3.55 9.41
C TYR A 85 -2.32 -2.66 8.48
N PHE A 86 -3.64 -2.56 8.71
CA PHE A 86 -4.49 -1.61 8.01
C PHE A 86 -4.38 -0.25 8.69
N TRP A 87 -3.64 0.64 8.03
CA TRP A 87 -3.44 1.99 8.51
C TRP A 87 -4.53 2.92 7.99
N ASN A 88 -5.37 3.45 8.90
CA ASN A 88 -6.32 4.50 8.57
C ASN A 88 -5.59 5.86 8.58
N THR A 89 -5.35 6.44 7.41
CA THR A 89 -4.62 7.69 7.26
C THR A 89 -5.46 8.92 7.64
N LEU A 90 -6.80 8.79 7.70
CA LEU A 90 -7.71 9.89 8.08
C LEU A 90 -7.47 10.42 9.50
N ASP A 91 -6.82 9.62 10.36
CA ASP A 91 -6.49 9.99 11.74
C ASP A 91 -5.14 10.73 11.85
N TYR A 92 -4.48 11.00 10.73
CA TYR A 92 -3.13 11.58 10.67
C TYR A 92 -3.15 12.95 9.99
N ALA A 93 -2.10 13.74 10.25
CA ALA A 93 -2.00 15.08 9.70
C ALA A 93 -1.78 15.06 8.18
N GLU A 94 -2.58 15.89 7.48
CA GLU A 94 -2.54 16.09 6.03
C GLU A 94 -1.26 16.80 5.57
N ASP A 95 -0.86 16.52 4.33
CA ASP A 95 0.24 17.20 3.63
C ASP A 95 1.57 17.17 4.41
N GLN A 96 1.74 16.19 5.30
CA GLN A 96 2.93 16.04 6.13
C GLN A 96 3.59 14.68 5.93
N PHE A 97 4.88 14.65 6.20
CA PHE A 97 5.63 13.40 6.20
C PHE A 97 5.31 12.58 7.45
N HIS A 98 5.02 11.32 7.21
CA HIS A 98 4.92 10.28 8.21
C HIS A 98 6.02 9.24 8.00
N TYR A 99 6.50 8.68 9.09
CA TYR A 99 7.64 7.76 9.09
C TYR A 99 7.22 6.40 9.64
N LEU A 100 7.39 5.37 8.82
CA LEU A 100 7.13 3.99 9.22
C LEU A 100 8.46 3.27 9.46
N ARG A 101 8.54 2.50 10.56
CA ARG A 101 9.66 1.61 10.86
C ARG A 101 9.14 0.26 11.30
N ALA A 102 9.75 -0.81 10.80
CA ALA A 102 9.51 -2.15 11.29
C ALA A 102 10.73 -2.65 12.05
N ARG A 103 10.49 -3.38 13.15
CA ARG A 103 11.51 -4.06 13.94
C ARG A 103 11.13 -5.52 14.07
N ALA A 104 12.08 -6.43 13.81
CA ALA A 104 11.91 -7.85 14.06
C ALA A 104 12.86 -8.29 15.20
N VAL A 105 12.39 -9.21 16.02
CA VAL A 105 13.14 -9.83 17.11
C VAL A 105 13.01 -11.34 16.97
N ASP A 106 14.10 -12.10 17.12
CA ASP A 106 14.13 -13.55 17.16
C ASP A 106 13.94 -14.13 18.57
N PHE A 107 13.94 -15.45 18.71
CA PHE A 107 13.86 -16.11 20.01
C PHE A 107 15.17 -16.04 20.82
N ALA A 108 16.31 -15.78 20.20
CA ALA A 108 17.58 -15.51 20.88
C ALA A 108 17.69 -14.07 21.39
N ASN A 109 16.72 -13.21 21.03
CA ASN A 109 16.64 -11.77 21.28
C ASN A 109 17.65 -10.93 20.48
N ASN A 110 18.13 -11.44 19.35
CA ASN A 110 18.75 -10.58 18.37
C ASN A 110 17.64 -9.78 17.68
N ASP A 111 17.93 -8.53 17.30
CA ASP A 111 16.94 -7.68 16.66
C ASP A 111 17.52 -6.86 15.51
N ASN A 112 16.65 -6.47 14.60
CA ASN A 112 16.97 -5.58 13.51
C ASN A 112 15.78 -4.67 13.20
N GLN A 113 16.08 -3.51 12.63
CA GLN A 113 15.10 -2.48 12.32
C GLN A 113 15.33 -1.91 10.93
N THR A 114 14.23 -1.61 10.20
CA THR A 114 14.31 -0.96 8.89
C THR A 114 14.81 0.49 9.00
N SER A 115 15.40 1.00 7.91
CA SER A 115 15.40 2.44 7.68
C SER A 115 13.97 2.95 7.64
N PRO A 116 13.72 4.21 8.03
CA PRO A 116 12.37 4.76 7.96
C PRO A 116 11.87 4.82 6.51
N VAL A 117 10.67 4.30 6.25
CA VAL A 117 9.90 4.56 5.04
C VAL A 117 9.14 5.85 5.26
N ARG A 118 9.38 6.85 4.42
CA ARG A 118 8.78 8.18 4.49
C ARG A 118 7.65 8.29 3.49
N VAL A 119 6.46 8.67 3.94
CA VAL A 119 5.28 8.86 3.09
C VAL A 119 4.60 10.19 3.40
N ILE A 120 3.78 10.68 2.48
CA ILE A 120 2.89 11.83 2.68
C ILE A 120 1.47 11.28 2.79
N VAL A 121 0.72 11.73 3.78
CA VAL A 121 -0.73 11.51 3.86
C VAL A 121 -1.42 12.70 3.18
N ASP A 122 -2.26 12.41 2.18
CA ASP A 122 -3.05 13.38 1.42
C ASP A 122 -4.44 12.78 1.17
N ASN A 123 -5.37 13.06 2.07
CA ASN A 123 -6.76 12.61 2.00
C ASN A 123 -7.67 13.69 1.37
N ASN A 124 -7.13 14.87 1.11
CA ASN A 124 -7.87 15.96 0.50
C ASN A 124 -7.57 16.03 -0.99
N ASP A 125 -8.61 16.12 -1.80
CA ASP A 125 -8.43 16.45 -3.21
C ASP A 125 -8.10 17.95 -3.36
N ASN A 126 -6.84 18.24 -3.66
CA ASN A 126 -6.33 19.60 -3.87
C ASN A 126 -6.16 19.93 -5.36
N ILE A 127 -6.44 19.00 -6.25
CA ILE A 127 -6.33 19.17 -7.70
C ILE A 127 -7.68 19.63 -8.23
N LYS A 128 -7.68 20.78 -8.88
CA LYS A 128 -8.92 21.32 -9.46
C LYS A 128 -9.28 20.56 -10.74
N PRO A 129 -10.57 20.32 -10.98
CA PRO A 129 -11.02 19.72 -12.22
C PRO A 129 -10.65 20.55 -13.45
N THR A 130 -10.50 19.87 -14.56
CA THR A 130 -10.26 20.49 -15.87
C THR A 130 -11.46 20.26 -16.78
N GLY A 131 -11.77 21.26 -17.59
CA GLY A 131 -12.86 21.16 -18.57
C GLY A 131 -12.61 22.02 -19.79
N SER A 132 -13.09 21.54 -20.95
CA SER A 132 -12.99 22.24 -22.22
C SER A 132 -14.26 22.07 -23.04
N LEU A 133 -14.62 23.12 -23.81
CA LEU A 133 -15.63 23.01 -24.85
C LEU A 133 -15.05 22.32 -26.08
N LEU A 134 -15.69 21.24 -26.52
CA LEU A 134 -15.35 20.55 -27.74
C LEU A 134 -16.15 21.11 -28.94
N TYR A 135 -17.37 21.56 -28.70
CA TYR A 135 -18.25 22.15 -29.72
C TYR A 135 -19.26 23.09 -29.03
N PRO A 136 -19.64 24.24 -29.67
CA PRO A 136 -19.16 24.76 -30.94
C PRO A 136 -17.76 25.38 -30.86
N PHE A 137 -17.14 25.60 -32.04
CA PHE A 137 -15.84 26.28 -32.12
C PHE A 137 -16.02 27.80 -32.09
N SER A 138 -15.02 28.49 -31.57
CA SER A 138 -15.02 29.96 -31.53
C SER A 138 -15.17 30.57 -32.93
N GLY A 139 -16.05 31.58 -33.03
CA GLY A 139 -16.33 32.27 -34.28
C GLY A 139 -17.24 31.52 -35.25
N GLN A 140 -17.83 30.41 -34.86
CA GLN A 140 -18.76 29.64 -35.68
C GLN A 140 -20.14 30.32 -35.73
N THR A 141 -20.75 30.38 -36.93
CA THR A 141 -22.16 30.76 -37.09
C THR A 141 -23.05 29.54 -36.84
N LEU A 142 -24.04 29.67 -35.99
CA LEU A 142 -24.90 28.60 -35.54
C LEU A 142 -26.35 28.86 -35.95
N ASN A 143 -27.12 27.80 -36.24
CA ASN A 143 -28.54 27.91 -36.57
C ASN A 143 -29.30 26.64 -36.16
N GLY A 144 -30.49 26.82 -35.59
CA GLY A 144 -31.36 25.74 -35.12
C GLY A 144 -30.95 25.21 -33.74
N VAL A 145 -31.21 23.92 -33.52
CA VAL A 145 -30.80 23.28 -32.25
C VAL A 145 -29.36 22.80 -32.34
N ILE A 146 -28.53 23.29 -31.48
CA ILE A 146 -27.10 22.98 -31.41
C ILE A 146 -26.81 22.21 -30.14
N THR A 147 -26.16 21.06 -30.23
CA THR A 147 -25.67 20.35 -29.07
C THR A 147 -24.29 20.89 -28.69
N ILE A 148 -24.20 21.62 -27.57
CA ILE A 148 -22.93 22.02 -26.96
C ILE A 148 -22.31 20.79 -26.33
N ILE A 149 -21.03 20.51 -26.64
CA ILE A 149 -20.31 19.34 -26.15
C ILE A 149 -19.10 19.81 -25.35
N ALA A 150 -18.92 19.22 -24.18
CA ALA A 150 -17.78 19.45 -23.31
C ALA A 150 -17.08 18.16 -22.96
N ASP A 151 -15.77 18.27 -22.68
CA ASP A 151 -14.98 17.27 -21.99
C ASP A 151 -14.59 17.82 -20.62
N ALA A 152 -14.64 16.96 -19.60
CA ALA A 152 -14.25 17.35 -18.24
C ALA A 152 -13.73 16.13 -17.48
N SER A 153 -12.68 16.33 -16.69
CA SER A 153 -12.02 15.29 -15.89
C SER A 153 -11.43 15.84 -14.62
N ASP A 154 -11.32 14.98 -13.65
CA ASP A 154 -10.65 15.20 -12.37
C ASP A 154 -9.88 13.93 -11.97
N ASN A 155 -8.92 14.08 -11.05
CA ASN A 155 -8.16 12.94 -10.52
C ASN A 155 -8.95 12.10 -9.52
N ASP A 156 -9.96 12.70 -8.87
CA ASP A 156 -10.88 11.99 -7.96
C ASP A 156 -12.27 11.87 -8.62
N SER A 157 -13.12 12.86 -8.47
CA SER A 157 -14.48 12.79 -8.99
C SER A 157 -15.05 14.17 -9.35
N LEU A 158 -15.73 14.24 -10.51
CA LEU A 158 -16.46 15.44 -10.90
C LEU A 158 -17.82 15.48 -10.21
N SER A 159 -18.08 16.58 -9.52
CA SER A 159 -19.42 16.87 -8.96
C SER A 159 -20.41 17.23 -10.05
N SER A 160 -20.05 18.14 -10.96
CA SER A 160 -20.91 18.55 -12.07
C SER A 160 -20.16 19.37 -13.13
N VAL A 161 -20.74 19.41 -14.33
CA VAL A 161 -20.39 20.36 -15.39
C VAL A 161 -21.56 21.29 -15.64
N VAL A 162 -21.35 22.59 -15.49
CA VAL A 162 -22.38 23.63 -15.69
C VAL A 162 -22.10 24.38 -16.98
N PHE A 163 -23.11 24.47 -17.86
CA PHE A 163 -23.04 25.21 -19.11
C PHE A 163 -23.60 26.61 -18.92
N PHE A 164 -22.91 27.61 -19.45
CA PHE A 164 -23.32 29.01 -19.41
C PHE A 164 -23.38 29.57 -20.83
N ILE A 165 -24.40 30.42 -21.07
CA ILE A 165 -24.53 31.26 -22.26
C ILE A 165 -24.65 32.69 -21.82
N ASN A 166 -23.75 33.58 -22.26
CA ASN A 166 -23.62 34.99 -21.85
C ASN A 166 -23.58 35.16 -20.32
N GLY A 167 -23.04 34.19 -19.57
CA GLY A 167 -22.96 34.22 -18.11
C GLY A 167 -24.14 33.61 -17.36
N ASP A 168 -25.24 33.32 -18.06
CA ASP A 168 -26.41 32.66 -17.47
C ASP A 168 -26.25 31.14 -17.53
N SER A 169 -26.50 30.44 -16.40
CA SER A 169 -26.49 29.00 -16.33
C SER A 169 -27.68 28.41 -17.07
N VAL A 170 -27.42 27.60 -18.10
CA VAL A 170 -28.45 27.01 -18.96
C VAL A 170 -28.60 25.50 -18.76
N GLY A 171 -27.62 24.82 -18.21
CA GLY A 171 -27.69 23.37 -17.97
C GLY A 171 -26.63 22.87 -17.03
N VAL A 172 -26.93 21.73 -16.35
CA VAL A 172 -26.03 21.03 -15.44
C VAL A 172 -26.01 19.56 -15.79
N LYS A 173 -24.84 18.95 -15.81
CA LYS A 173 -24.62 17.50 -15.98
C LYS A 173 -23.74 16.97 -14.86
N THR A 174 -24.15 15.88 -14.23
CA THR A 174 -23.40 15.20 -13.17
C THR A 174 -22.69 13.92 -13.63
N ALA A 175 -22.90 13.55 -14.89
CA ALA A 175 -22.25 12.38 -15.52
C ALA A 175 -22.14 12.58 -17.03
N PRO A 176 -21.12 11.96 -17.68
CA PRO A 176 -21.01 11.97 -19.13
C PRO A 176 -22.19 11.24 -19.82
N PRO A 177 -22.52 11.62 -21.06
CA PRO A 177 -21.83 12.65 -21.84
C PRO A 177 -22.20 14.07 -21.35
N PHE A 178 -21.18 14.95 -21.27
CA PHE A 178 -21.38 16.33 -20.88
C PHE A 178 -21.83 17.14 -22.12
N SER A 179 -23.15 17.25 -22.30
CA SER A 179 -23.72 17.96 -23.44
C SER A 179 -25.01 18.70 -23.08
N TYR A 180 -25.29 19.79 -23.79
CA TYR A 180 -26.48 20.60 -23.63
C TYR A 180 -27.01 21.03 -25.00
N ASP A 181 -28.31 20.80 -25.24
CA ASP A 181 -28.98 21.22 -26.48
C ASP A 181 -29.50 22.65 -26.35
N TRP A 182 -28.93 23.54 -27.13
CA TRP A 182 -29.27 24.96 -27.22
C TRP A 182 -30.06 25.28 -28.47
N ASN A 183 -31.26 25.82 -28.30
CA ASN A 183 -32.10 26.22 -29.42
C ASN A 183 -31.82 27.69 -29.78
N THR A 184 -30.95 27.93 -30.76
CA THR A 184 -30.59 29.26 -31.24
C THR A 184 -31.69 30.02 -31.97
N ALA A 185 -32.76 29.32 -32.43
CA ALA A 185 -33.91 29.98 -33.06
C ALA A 185 -34.73 30.83 -32.09
N LEU A 186 -34.49 30.73 -30.79
CA LEU A 186 -35.10 31.57 -29.77
C LEU A 186 -34.26 32.77 -29.38
N GLU A 187 -33.07 32.93 -29.98
CA GLU A 187 -32.09 33.93 -29.69
C GLU A 187 -32.14 35.08 -30.74
N PHE A 188 -31.44 36.17 -30.48
CA PHE A 188 -31.33 37.28 -31.42
C PHE A 188 -30.41 36.93 -32.60
N ASP A 189 -30.85 37.16 -33.81
CA ASP A 189 -30.04 36.98 -35.02
C ASP A 189 -28.86 37.95 -35.03
N ASP A 190 -27.76 37.52 -35.66
CA ASP A 190 -26.54 38.31 -35.85
C ASP A 190 -25.90 38.80 -34.52
N TYR A 191 -26.20 38.14 -33.41
CA TYR A 191 -25.64 38.47 -32.11
C TYR A 191 -24.53 37.45 -31.71
N ALA A 192 -23.45 37.97 -31.08
CA ALA A 192 -22.38 37.13 -30.58
C ALA A 192 -22.69 36.63 -29.17
N TYR A 193 -22.70 35.31 -29.00
CA TYR A 193 -22.91 34.64 -27.74
C TYR A 193 -21.60 34.06 -27.17
N VAL A 194 -21.42 34.20 -25.87
CA VAL A 194 -20.28 33.61 -25.16
C VAL A 194 -20.75 32.35 -24.47
N ILE A 195 -20.16 31.20 -24.87
CA ILE A 195 -20.39 29.91 -24.23
C ILE A 195 -19.22 29.60 -23.30
N SER A 196 -19.49 29.23 -22.06
CA SER A 196 -18.48 28.85 -21.07
C SER A 196 -18.93 27.71 -20.21
N LEU A 197 -17.97 27.08 -19.54
CA LEU A 197 -18.19 25.97 -18.60
C LEU A 197 -17.68 26.33 -17.21
N LYS A 198 -18.30 25.73 -16.20
CA LYS A 198 -17.75 25.56 -14.88
C LYS A 198 -17.76 24.05 -14.55
N VAL A 199 -16.65 23.55 -14.15
CA VAL A 199 -16.45 22.19 -13.65
C VAL A 199 -16.09 22.24 -12.18
#